data_2a5cfc97165d979b7da3bb533c8128ce
#
_entry.id   2a5cfc97165d979b7da3bb533c8128ce
#
_cell.length_a   1.000
_cell.length_b   1.000
_cell.length_c   1.000
_cell.angle_alpha   90.00
_cell.angle_beta   90.00
_cell.angle_gamma   90.00
#
_symmetry.space_group_name_H-M   'P 1'
#
loop_
_entity.id
_entity.type
_entity.pdbx_description
1 polymer ?
#
loop_
_entity_poly.entity_id
_entity_poly.type
_entity_poly.pdbx_seq_one_letter_code
_entity_poly.pdbx_strand_id
1 'polypeptide(L)'
;VLLARERGLDRDPVIRQRIARAYSKVQVMRYSGMRVLTQFLAGAHPGPDGAISKLFWSEYHLTVTELAVDILGAEAMVPSGRMPSSAFQTDDAGAPNSSASWAGTFLNARAGTIYAGSSQIQWNIIGEMVLGLPKEPRPA
;
A
#
# COMPACT_ATOMS: atom_id res chain seq x y z
N VAL A 1 3.83 -13.68 -2.93
CA VAL A 1 4.60 -14.89 -3.34
C VAL A 1 3.73 -16.13 -3.29
N LEU A 2 3.07 -16.43 -2.15
CA LEU A 2 2.24 -17.64 -2.01
C LEU A 2 1.16 -17.69 -3.10
N LEU A 3 0.36 -16.65 -3.24
CA LEU A 3 -0.68 -16.56 -4.27
C LEU A 3 -0.15 -16.87 -5.69
N ALA A 4 1.03 -16.33 -6.05
CA ALA A 4 1.63 -16.60 -7.35
C ALA A 4 2.03 -18.07 -7.52
N ARG A 5 2.50 -18.72 -6.44
CA ARG A 5 2.81 -20.15 -6.45
C ARG A 5 1.56 -21.03 -6.59
N GLU A 6 0.51 -20.72 -5.84
CA GLU A 6 -0.79 -21.41 -5.90
C GLU A 6 -1.41 -21.33 -7.28
N ARG A 7 -1.15 -20.24 -8.01
CA ARG A 7 -1.62 -20.01 -9.39
C ARG A 7 -0.64 -20.45 -10.48
N GLY A 8 0.51 -21.03 -10.12
CA GLY A 8 1.53 -21.47 -11.07
C GLY A 8 2.24 -20.33 -11.82
N LEU A 9 2.12 -19.09 -11.33
CA LEU A 9 2.69 -17.89 -11.92
C LEU A 9 4.01 -17.46 -11.28
N ASP A 10 4.55 -18.26 -10.36
CA ASP A 10 5.80 -17.95 -9.66
C ASP A 10 7.04 -17.99 -10.56
N ARG A 11 6.94 -18.59 -11.76
CA ARG A 11 7.98 -18.61 -12.79
C ARG A 11 7.78 -17.58 -13.90
N ASP A 12 6.62 -16.94 -13.96
CA ASP A 12 6.38 -15.86 -14.94
C ASP A 12 7.35 -14.69 -14.69
N PRO A 13 8.14 -14.25 -15.68
CA PRO A 13 9.16 -13.24 -15.49
C PRO A 13 8.59 -11.88 -15.13
N VAL A 14 7.40 -11.52 -15.62
CA VAL A 14 6.75 -10.24 -15.34
C VAL A 14 6.24 -10.22 -13.90
N ILE A 15 5.54 -11.28 -13.48
CA ILE A 15 5.05 -11.43 -12.11
C ILE A 15 6.22 -11.45 -11.12
N ARG A 16 7.29 -12.19 -11.42
CA ARG A 16 8.50 -12.22 -10.57
C ARG A 16 9.10 -10.83 -10.39
N GLN A 17 9.21 -10.06 -11.46
CA GLN A 17 9.77 -8.71 -11.41
C GLN A 17 8.90 -7.77 -10.57
N ARG A 18 7.58 -7.88 -10.71
CA ARG A 18 6.63 -7.09 -9.90
C ARG A 18 6.69 -7.49 -8.42
N ILE A 19 6.80 -8.77 -8.11
CA ILE A 19 7.00 -9.27 -6.74
C ILE A 19 8.32 -8.75 -6.15
N ALA A 20 9.41 -8.77 -6.92
CA ALA A 20 10.70 -8.26 -6.47
C ALA A 20 10.64 -6.75 -6.15
N ARG A 21 9.98 -5.95 -7.00
CA ARG A 21 9.73 -4.52 -6.75
C ARG A 21 8.90 -4.30 -5.49
N ALA A 22 7.84 -5.10 -5.29
CA ALA A 22 7.02 -5.02 -4.09
C ALA A 22 7.85 -5.35 -2.83
N TYR A 23 8.67 -6.39 -2.88
CA TYR A 23 9.57 -6.73 -1.79
C TYR A 23 10.55 -5.60 -1.45
N SER A 24 11.18 -5.00 -2.47
CA SER A 24 12.09 -3.87 -2.27
C SER A 24 11.40 -2.69 -1.59
N LYS A 25 10.17 -2.36 -2.01
CA LYS A 25 9.37 -1.31 -1.37
C LYS A 25 9.07 -1.61 0.10
N VAL A 26 8.77 -2.86 0.45
CA VAL A 26 8.57 -3.28 1.85
C VAL A 26 9.85 -3.07 2.67
N GLN A 27 11.03 -3.43 2.13
CA GLN A 27 12.29 -3.21 2.83
C GLN A 27 12.56 -1.70 3.03
N VAL A 28 12.29 -0.87 2.04
CA VAL A 28 12.40 0.60 2.18
C VAL A 28 11.50 1.10 3.31
N MET A 29 10.22 0.66 3.36
CA MET A 29 9.31 1.04 4.46
C MET A 29 9.84 0.58 5.81
N ARG A 30 10.35 -0.65 5.90
CA ARG A 30 10.93 -1.21 7.14
C ARG A 30 12.09 -0.35 7.64
N TYR A 31 13.05 -0.05 6.78
CA TYR A 31 14.22 0.76 7.18
C TYR A 31 13.85 2.21 7.48
N SER A 32 12.90 2.79 6.74
CA SER A 32 12.36 4.13 7.06
C SER A 32 11.68 4.15 8.42
N GLY A 33 10.88 3.15 8.76
CA GLY A 33 10.27 3.02 10.08
C GLY A 33 11.31 2.86 11.20
N MET A 34 12.38 2.07 10.98
CA MET A 34 13.47 1.94 11.94
C MET A 34 14.20 3.27 12.14
N ARG A 35 14.43 4.06 11.08
CA ARG A 35 15.03 5.39 11.17
C ARG A 35 14.18 6.32 12.03
N VAL A 36 12.87 6.38 11.78
CA VAL A 36 11.94 7.21 12.55
C VAL A 36 11.93 6.79 14.03
N LEU A 37 11.90 5.48 14.30
CA LEU A 37 11.97 4.95 15.67
C LEU A 37 13.28 5.36 16.36
N THR A 38 14.41 5.28 15.67
CA THR A 38 15.71 5.69 16.22
C THR A 38 15.73 7.17 16.57
N GLN A 39 15.19 8.02 15.70
CA GLN A 39 15.07 9.47 15.97
C GLN A 39 14.18 9.73 17.18
N PHE A 40 13.05 9.06 17.28
CA PHE A 40 12.15 9.18 18.44
C PHE A 40 12.83 8.77 19.75
N LEU A 41 13.53 7.64 19.76
CA LEU A 41 14.28 7.16 20.93
C LEU A 41 15.45 8.09 21.31
N ALA A 42 15.98 8.85 20.36
CA ALA A 42 16.98 9.89 20.62
C ALA A 42 16.36 11.23 21.07
N GLY A 43 15.06 11.29 21.36
CA GLY A 43 14.36 12.48 21.85
C GLY A 43 13.92 13.45 20.76
N ALA A 44 14.03 13.09 19.48
CA ALA A 44 13.48 13.90 18.40
C ALA A 44 11.97 13.81 18.35
N HIS A 45 11.30 14.94 18.08
CA HIS A 45 9.87 14.93 17.83
C HIS A 45 9.56 14.35 16.44
N PRO A 46 8.39 13.68 16.27
CA PRO A 46 7.93 13.24 14.97
C PRO A 46 7.88 14.44 14.01
N GLY A 47 8.68 14.37 12.98
CA GLY A 47 8.71 15.38 11.92
C GLY A 47 7.70 15.04 10.79
N PRO A 48 7.87 15.64 9.61
CA PRO A 48 7.04 15.39 8.45
C PRO A 48 7.23 13.98 7.83
N ASP A 49 8.04 13.13 8.45
CA ASP A 49 8.27 11.72 8.05
C ASP A 49 6.95 10.93 7.93
N GLY A 50 5.92 11.32 8.69
CA GLY A 50 4.58 10.75 8.58
C GLY A 50 3.96 10.92 7.19
N ALA A 51 4.18 12.07 6.54
CA ALA A 51 3.70 12.34 5.19
C ALA A 51 4.39 11.43 4.15
N ILE A 52 5.71 11.25 4.30
CA ILE A 52 6.49 10.34 3.45
C ILE A 52 5.99 8.90 3.62
N SER A 53 5.83 8.47 4.86
CA SER A 53 5.38 7.11 5.18
C SER A 53 3.97 6.85 4.65
N LYS A 54 3.05 7.80 4.82
CA LYS A 54 1.67 7.71 4.33
C LYS A 54 1.62 7.62 2.81
N LEU A 55 2.30 8.50 2.11
CA LEU A 55 2.35 8.53 0.65
C LEU A 55 2.90 7.21 0.11
N PHE A 56 4.08 6.80 0.61
CA PHE A 56 4.75 5.59 0.16
C PHE A 56 3.92 4.33 0.42
N TRP A 57 3.29 4.23 1.60
CA TRP A 57 2.44 3.11 1.96
C TRP A 57 1.19 3.03 1.08
N SER A 58 0.49 4.14 0.87
CA SER A 58 -0.75 4.14 0.09
C SER A 58 -0.51 3.77 -1.39
N GLU A 59 0.56 4.26 -1.99
CA GLU A 59 0.94 3.91 -3.37
C GLU A 59 1.45 2.47 -3.48
N TYR A 60 2.18 2.00 -2.45
CA TYR A 60 2.58 0.59 -2.37
C TYR A 60 1.37 -0.32 -2.29
N HIS A 61 0.43 -0.01 -1.38
CA HIS A 61 -0.78 -0.80 -1.17
C HIS A 61 -1.62 -0.90 -2.45
N LEU A 62 -1.74 0.20 -3.18
CA LEU A 62 -2.37 0.21 -4.50
C LEU A 62 -1.68 -0.77 -5.46
N THR A 63 -0.38 -0.64 -5.61
CA THR A 63 0.41 -1.45 -6.55
C THR A 63 0.40 -2.95 -6.21
N VAL A 64 0.48 -3.31 -4.92
CA VAL A 64 0.52 -4.73 -4.51
C VAL A 64 -0.84 -5.39 -4.62
N THR A 65 -1.92 -4.66 -4.38
CA THR A 65 -3.29 -5.19 -4.56
C THR A 65 -3.64 -5.33 -6.05
N GLU A 66 -3.18 -4.43 -6.92
CA GLU A 66 -3.24 -4.61 -8.38
C GLU A 66 -2.52 -5.89 -8.82
N LEU A 67 -1.31 -6.10 -8.32
CA LEU A 67 -0.57 -7.33 -8.62
C LEU A 67 -1.33 -8.58 -8.17
N ALA A 68 -1.98 -8.55 -7.01
CA ALA A 68 -2.78 -9.67 -6.53
C ALA A 68 -3.98 -9.95 -7.44
N VAL A 69 -4.69 -8.91 -7.88
CA VAL A 69 -5.82 -9.03 -8.84
C VAL A 69 -5.35 -9.58 -10.18
N ASP A 70 -4.20 -9.13 -10.69
CA ASP A 70 -3.63 -9.66 -11.94
C ASP A 70 -3.23 -11.14 -11.83
N ILE A 71 -2.72 -11.57 -10.67
CA ILE A 71 -2.42 -12.99 -10.41
C ILE A 71 -3.70 -13.83 -10.32
N LEU A 72 -4.77 -13.30 -9.74
CA LEU A 72 -6.08 -13.98 -9.65
C LEU A 72 -6.79 -14.05 -11.00
N GLY A 73 -6.54 -13.09 -11.89
CA GLY A 73 -7.21 -13.02 -13.19
C GLY A 73 -8.73 -12.87 -13.04
N ALA A 74 -9.49 -13.65 -13.80
CA ALA A 74 -10.96 -13.59 -13.80
C ALA A 74 -11.60 -13.89 -12.43
N GLU A 75 -10.94 -14.66 -11.58
CA GLU A 75 -11.43 -14.95 -10.24
C GLU A 75 -11.50 -13.72 -9.34
N ALA A 76 -10.68 -12.70 -9.60
CA ALA A 76 -10.75 -11.43 -8.87
C ALA A 76 -12.08 -10.67 -9.09
N MET A 77 -12.84 -11.03 -10.13
CA MET A 77 -14.15 -10.44 -10.38
C MET A 77 -15.23 -10.98 -9.43
N VAL A 78 -14.98 -12.10 -8.79
CA VAL A 78 -15.88 -12.69 -7.80
C VAL A 78 -15.37 -12.30 -6.41
N PRO A 79 -16.11 -11.47 -5.66
CA PRO A 79 -15.72 -11.14 -4.28
C PRO A 79 -15.72 -12.41 -3.44
N SER A 80 -14.55 -12.83 -3.03
CA SER A 80 -14.34 -13.98 -2.15
C SER A 80 -13.80 -13.50 -0.80
N GLY A 81 -14.04 -14.26 0.26
CA GLY A 81 -13.57 -13.94 1.60
C GLY A 81 -14.63 -13.32 2.51
N ARG A 82 -14.25 -13.03 3.76
CA ARG A 82 -15.14 -12.40 4.73
C ARG A 82 -15.45 -10.97 4.31
N MET A 83 -16.59 -10.79 3.69
CA MET A 83 -17.22 -9.48 3.58
C MET A 83 -17.92 -9.16 4.91
N PRO A 84 -18.01 -7.88 5.31
CA PRO A 84 -18.78 -7.47 6.49
C PRO A 84 -20.27 -7.83 6.41
N SER A 85 -20.81 -8.02 5.20
CA SER A 85 -22.13 -8.57 4.99
C SER A 85 -22.03 -10.07 4.74
N SER A 86 -22.73 -10.84 5.53
CA SER A 86 -22.78 -12.31 5.53
C SER A 86 -23.27 -12.97 4.24
N ALA A 87 -23.48 -12.22 3.17
CA ALA A 87 -24.10 -12.68 1.95
C ALA A 87 -23.19 -13.48 1.00
N PHE A 88 -21.86 -13.33 1.11
CA PHE A 88 -20.90 -14.02 0.25
C PHE A 88 -19.73 -14.51 1.08
N GLN A 89 -19.81 -15.73 1.55
CA GLN A 89 -18.70 -16.44 2.15
C GLN A 89 -18.04 -17.30 1.09
N THR A 90 -16.74 -17.12 0.90
CA THR A 90 -15.93 -18.05 0.12
C THR A 90 -14.74 -18.50 0.97
N ASP A 91 -14.18 -19.64 0.61
CA ASP A 91 -13.06 -20.28 1.32
C ASP A 91 -11.69 -19.64 0.98
N ASP A 92 -11.67 -18.50 0.29
CA ASP A 92 -10.43 -17.80 0.00
C ASP A 92 -9.83 -17.23 1.29
N ALA A 93 -8.58 -17.59 1.56
CA ALA A 93 -7.82 -17.07 2.70
C ALA A 93 -7.65 -15.54 2.67
N GLY A 94 -7.94 -14.89 1.55
CA GLY A 94 -7.87 -13.44 1.39
C GLY A 94 -6.46 -12.87 1.51
N ALA A 95 -6.39 -11.56 1.67
CA ALA A 95 -5.14 -10.87 1.89
C ALA A 95 -4.56 -11.20 3.28
N PRO A 96 -3.24 -11.43 3.42
CA PRO A 96 -2.61 -11.73 4.70
C PRO A 96 -2.95 -10.67 5.76
N ASN A 97 -3.27 -11.10 6.97
CA ASN A 97 -3.66 -10.24 8.10
C ASN A 97 -4.91 -9.38 7.83
N SER A 98 -5.75 -9.77 6.88
CA SER A 98 -7.02 -9.10 6.57
C SER A 98 -8.14 -10.12 6.55
N SER A 99 -9.34 -9.71 6.99
CA SER A 99 -10.58 -10.48 6.82
C SER A 99 -11.21 -10.27 5.45
N ALA A 100 -10.63 -9.42 4.60
CA ALA A 100 -11.12 -9.12 3.28
C ALA A 100 -10.41 -9.97 2.21
N SER A 101 -11.14 -10.30 1.16
CA SER A 101 -10.58 -10.90 -0.05
C SER A 101 -9.55 -9.96 -0.70
N TRP A 102 -8.71 -10.50 -1.58
CA TRP A 102 -7.80 -9.67 -2.38
C TRP A 102 -8.56 -8.64 -3.21
N ALA A 103 -9.71 -9.01 -3.80
CA ALA A 103 -10.58 -8.09 -4.54
C ALA A 103 -11.11 -6.97 -3.64
N GLY A 104 -11.62 -7.31 -2.45
CA GLY A 104 -12.08 -6.33 -1.45
C GLY A 104 -10.95 -5.39 -1.00
N THR A 105 -9.76 -5.93 -0.75
CA THR A 105 -8.58 -5.14 -0.38
C THR A 105 -8.14 -4.22 -1.52
N PHE A 106 -8.18 -4.70 -2.77
CA PHE A 106 -7.91 -3.90 -3.96
C PHE A 106 -8.86 -2.72 -4.11
N LEU A 107 -10.16 -2.94 -3.94
CA LEU A 107 -11.15 -1.86 -4.00
C LEU A 107 -10.91 -0.82 -2.91
N ASN A 108 -10.67 -1.28 -1.69
CA ASN A 108 -10.40 -0.39 -0.54
C ASN A 108 -9.06 0.37 -0.68
N ALA A 109 -8.06 -0.21 -1.34
CA ALA A 109 -6.75 0.43 -1.54
C ALA A 109 -6.85 1.76 -2.30
N ARG A 110 -7.89 1.94 -3.14
CA ARG A 110 -8.17 3.20 -3.84
C ARG A 110 -8.42 4.36 -2.87
N ALA A 111 -9.15 4.10 -1.79
CA ALA A 111 -9.40 5.09 -0.77
C ALA A 111 -8.11 5.49 -0.01
N GLY A 112 -7.12 4.60 0.05
CA GLY A 112 -5.83 4.83 0.71
C GLY A 112 -5.05 6.03 0.17
N THR A 113 -5.24 6.39 -1.10
CA THR A 113 -4.60 7.56 -1.71
C THR A 113 -5.38 8.87 -1.48
N ILE A 114 -6.55 8.80 -0.85
CA ILE A 114 -7.48 9.92 -0.65
C ILE A 114 -7.59 10.28 0.83
N TYR A 115 -7.93 9.32 1.69
CA TYR A 115 -8.14 9.58 3.12
C TYR A 115 -6.83 9.89 3.85
N ALA A 116 -6.95 10.51 5.03
CA ALA A 116 -5.81 10.98 5.84
C ALA A 116 -4.86 11.92 5.05
N GLY A 117 -5.43 12.72 4.17
CA GLY A 117 -4.74 13.59 3.24
C GLY A 117 -4.41 12.90 1.91
N SER A 118 -4.89 13.48 0.81
CA SER A 118 -4.64 12.93 -0.52
C SER A 118 -3.13 12.89 -0.85
N SER A 119 -2.76 12.11 -1.87
CA SER A 119 -1.37 12.06 -2.33
C SER A 119 -0.82 13.46 -2.65
N GLN A 120 -1.65 14.35 -3.23
CA GLN A 120 -1.28 15.73 -3.54
C GLN A 120 -0.99 16.54 -2.27
N ILE A 121 -1.83 16.40 -1.24
CA ILE A 121 -1.59 17.05 0.07
C ILE A 121 -0.31 16.52 0.70
N GLN A 122 -0.04 15.22 0.61
CA GLN A 122 1.21 14.65 1.13
C GLN A 122 2.44 15.19 0.38
N TRP A 123 2.35 15.35 -0.95
CA TRP A 123 3.42 15.97 -1.74
C TRP A 123 3.67 17.42 -1.31
N ASN A 124 2.61 18.21 -1.07
CA ASN A 124 2.77 19.58 -0.58
C ASN A 124 3.44 19.61 0.78
N ILE A 125 3.02 18.76 1.73
CA ILE A 125 3.66 18.67 3.05
C ILE A 125 5.13 18.30 2.92
N ILE A 126 5.48 17.33 2.07
CA ILE A 126 6.87 16.93 1.84
C ILE A 126 7.65 18.09 1.21
N GLY A 127 7.09 18.75 0.20
CA GLY A 127 7.73 19.89 -0.46
C GLY A 127 8.04 21.01 0.52
N GLU A 128 7.04 21.43 1.29
CA GLU A 128 7.15 22.56 2.22
C GLU A 128 7.99 22.21 3.46
N MET A 129 7.70 21.09 4.11
CA MET A 129 8.25 20.80 5.45
C MET A 129 9.52 19.94 5.41
N VAL A 130 9.75 19.15 4.37
CA VAL A 130 10.96 18.32 4.24
C VAL A 130 12.00 19.01 3.36
N LEU A 131 11.55 19.53 2.19
CA LEU A 131 12.44 20.13 1.20
C LEU A 131 12.59 21.64 1.37
N GLY A 132 11.79 22.29 2.23
CA GLY A 132 11.84 23.76 2.45
C GLY A 132 11.40 24.59 1.25
N LEU A 133 10.58 24.03 0.37
CA LEU A 133 10.06 24.75 -0.79
C LEU A 133 9.03 25.81 -0.38
N PRO A 134 8.84 26.88 -1.17
CA PRO A 134 7.82 27.86 -0.92
C PRO A 134 6.42 27.22 -0.90
N LYS A 135 5.54 27.78 -0.05
CA LYS A 135 4.12 27.36 -0.03
C LYS A 135 3.45 27.69 -1.35
N GLU A 136 2.51 26.83 -1.73
CA GLU A 136 1.65 27.08 -2.87
C GLU A 136 0.89 28.42 -2.68
N PRO A 137 0.85 29.31 -3.69
CA PRO A 137 0.08 30.54 -3.62
C PRO A 137 -1.40 30.22 -3.36
N ARG A 138 -2.00 30.88 -2.38
CA ARG A 138 -3.44 30.77 -2.17
C ARG A 138 -4.16 31.47 -3.30
N PRO A 139 -5.17 30.86 -3.94
CA PRO A 139 -6.02 31.58 -4.87
C PRO A 139 -6.66 32.74 -4.14
N ALA A 140 -6.67 33.91 -4.81
CA ALA A 140 -7.28 35.14 -4.31
C ALA A 140 -8.80 35.01 -4.20
#